data_493b2eba0cf26e9ce6413799458dbbff
#
_entry.id   493b2eba0cf26e9ce6413799458dbbff
#
_cell.length_a   1.000
_cell.length_b   1.000
_cell.length_c   1.000
_cell.angle_alpha   90.00
_cell.angle_beta   90.00
_cell.angle_gamma   90.00
#
_symmetry.space_group_name_H-M   'P 1'
#
loop_
_entity.id
_entity.type
_entity.pdbx_description
1 polymer ?
#
loop_
_entity_poly.entity_id
_entity_poly.type
_entity_poly.pdbx_seq_one_letter_code
_entity_poly.pdbx_strand_id
1 'polypeptide(L)'
;MATAFLNHQARAIGTTQTWIVDGSTTYSDGITGLSSGKAVIMIGLMISNILTTSVNVTVVIGAHDTSNHTHLAKNVTIPAGDSIEIVQGKIVLESGEDIGVTASAASAVDVCMSILKDA
;
A
#
# COMPACT_ATOMS: atom_id res chain seq x y z
N MET A 1 16.48 -4.34 15.60
CA MET A 1 16.11 -3.10 14.91
C MET A 1 15.18 -2.28 15.76
N ALA A 2 15.41 -0.98 15.80
CA ALA A 2 14.52 -0.07 16.51
C ALA A 2 13.22 0.14 15.74
N THR A 3 12.13 0.28 16.47
CA THR A 3 10.85 0.70 15.92
C THR A 3 10.97 2.10 15.34
N ALA A 4 10.43 2.34 14.16
CA ALA A 4 10.54 3.64 13.50
C ALA A 4 9.25 4.00 12.77
N PHE A 5 8.87 5.29 12.85
CA PHE A 5 7.82 5.84 12.01
C PHE A 5 8.43 6.20 10.65
N LEU A 6 7.85 5.64 9.59
CA LEU A 6 8.32 5.84 8.23
C LEU A 6 7.15 6.12 7.30
N ASN A 7 7.42 6.72 6.15
CA ASN A 7 6.50 6.68 5.03
C ASN A 7 7.07 5.79 3.93
N HIS A 8 6.21 5.22 3.12
CA HIS A 8 6.58 4.43 1.96
C HIS A 8 5.70 4.85 0.80
N GLN A 9 6.30 5.10 -0.35
CA GLN A 9 5.63 5.70 -1.49
C GLN A 9 5.72 4.81 -2.71
N ALA A 10 4.67 4.85 -3.53
CA ALA A 10 4.67 4.26 -4.87
C ALA A 10 3.98 5.23 -5.82
N ARG A 11 4.43 5.28 -7.07
CA ARG A 11 3.97 6.28 -8.03
C ARG A 11 3.43 5.62 -9.30
N ALA A 12 2.50 6.31 -9.93
CA ALA A 12 1.99 5.99 -11.26
C ALA A 12 1.53 4.53 -11.38
N ILE A 13 0.82 4.05 -10.37
CA ILE A 13 0.26 2.71 -10.37
C ILE A 13 -0.84 2.64 -11.42
N GLY A 14 -0.81 1.61 -12.22
CA GLY A 14 -1.72 1.42 -13.35
C GLY A 14 -2.56 0.16 -13.22
N THR A 15 -2.84 -0.45 -14.36
CA THR A 15 -3.74 -1.61 -14.48
C THR A 15 -3.12 -2.92 -14.04
N THR A 16 -1.81 -2.97 -13.82
CA THR A 16 -1.13 -4.13 -13.26
C THR A 16 -1.05 -3.98 -11.75
N GLN A 17 -1.45 -5.03 -11.01
CA GLN A 17 -1.38 -4.98 -9.55
C GLN A 17 0.07 -4.76 -9.11
N THR A 18 0.27 -3.71 -8.32
CA THR A 18 1.58 -3.32 -7.81
C THR A 18 1.62 -3.60 -6.31
N TRP A 19 2.62 -4.34 -5.87
CA TRP A 19 2.82 -4.63 -4.46
C TRP A 19 3.60 -3.49 -3.82
N ILE A 20 2.94 -2.76 -2.93
CA ILE A 20 3.53 -1.59 -2.27
C ILE A 20 4.53 -2.03 -1.20
N VAL A 21 4.17 -3.07 -0.46
CA VAL A 21 5.04 -3.69 0.54
C VAL A 21 5.12 -5.18 0.22
N ASP A 22 6.33 -5.71 0.16
CA ASP A 22 6.58 -7.14 0.03
C ASP A 22 7.89 -7.49 0.73
N GLY A 23 8.28 -8.76 0.67
CA GLY A 23 9.48 -9.24 1.35
C GLY A 23 10.79 -8.62 0.86
N SER A 24 10.77 -7.95 -0.31
CA SER A 24 11.94 -7.28 -0.88
C SER A 24 11.90 -5.77 -0.73
N THR A 25 10.89 -5.23 -0.05
CA THR A 25 10.74 -3.78 0.12
C THR A 25 11.92 -3.20 0.90
N THR A 26 12.56 -2.18 0.34
CA THR A 26 13.51 -1.34 1.06
C THR A 26 12.80 -0.09 1.54
N TYR A 27 12.73 0.06 2.84
CA TYR A 27 12.02 1.19 3.47
C TYR A 27 12.88 2.44 3.45
N SER A 28 12.27 3.57 3.83
CA SER A 28 12.96 4.87 3.78
C SER A 28 14.14 4.98 4.75
N ASP A 29 14.27 4.07 5.71
CA ASP A 29 15.45 3.96 6.57
C ASP A 29 16.63 3.21 5.90
N GLY A 30 16.44 2.75 4.66
CA GLY A 30 17.46 2.04 3.91
C GLY A 30 17.56 0.55 4.23
N ILE A 31 16.66 0.01 5.05
CA ILE A 31 16.69 -1.39 5.48
C ILE A 31 15.65 -2.18 4.72
N THR A 32 16.05 -3.32 4.17
CA THR A 32 15.17 -4.21 3.43
C THR A 32 14.50 -5.21 4.38
N GLY A 33 13.18 -5.33 4.27
CA GLY A 33 12.39 -6.28 5.05
C GLY A 33 12.21 -5.85 6.49
N LEU A 34 11.75 -6.78 7.31
CA LEU A 34 11.47 -6.58 8.73
C LEU A 34 12.43 -7.41 9.58
N SER A 35 12.65 -6.98 10.81
CA SER A 35 13.34 -7.81 11.80
C SER A 35 12.50 -9.03 12.13
N SER A 36 13.16 -10.13 12.51
CA SER A 36 12.49 -11.38 12.83
C SER A 36 11.43 -11.20 13.91
N GLY A 37 10.23 -11.73 13.67
CA GLY A 37 9.12 -11.66 14.61
C GLY A 37 8.47 -10.30 14.73
N LYS A 38 8.81 -9.34 13.86
CA LYS A 38 8.26 -8.00 13.89
C LYS A 38 7.21 -7.82 12.79
N ALA A 39 6.41 -6.79 12.95
CA ALA A 39 5.33 -6.45 12.02
C ALA A 39 5.44 -4.98 11.62
N VAL A 40 4.66 -4.59 10.62
CA VAL A 40 4.41 -3.20 10.25
C VAL A 40 3.00 -2.85 10.72
N ILE A 41 2.88 -1.74 11.43
CA ILE A 41 1.57 -1.15 11.71
C ILE A 41 1.33 -0.06 10.68
N MET A 42 0.33 -0.26 9.84
CA MET A 42 -0.06 0.71 8.82
C MET A 42 -1.02 1.71 9.44
N ILE A 43 -0.60 2.97 9.55
CA ILE A 43 -1.38 4.03 10.18
C ILE A 43 -2.22 4.78 9.15
N GLY A 44 -1.74 4.81 7.91
CA GLY A 44 -2.45 5.44 6.82
C GLY A 44 -2.02 4.86 5.48
N LEU A 45 -2.95 4.85 4.54
CA LEU A 45 -2.70 4.46 3.15
C LEU A 45 -3.52 5.39 2.27
N MET A 46 -2.90 6.45 1.80
CA MET A 46 -3.54 7.47 0.97
C MET A 46 -3.25 7.18 -0.49
N ILE A 47 -4.31 7.17 -1.29
CA ILE A 47 -4.22 6.95 -2.74
C ILE A 47 -4.76 8.20 -3.42
N SER A 48 -3.93 8.80 -4.29
CA SER A 48 -4.26 10.03 -5.00
C SER A 48 -4.42 9.76 -6.48
N ASN A 49 -5.53 10.22 -7.06
CA ASN A 49 -5.75 10.17 -8.49
C ASN A 49 -4.98 11.31 -9.16
N ILE A 50 -4.01 10.97 -10.00
CA ILE A 50 -3.18 11.95 -10.70
C ILE A 50 -3.64 12.22 -12.14
N LEU A 51 -4.80 11.70 -12.51
CA LEU A 51 -5.39 11.90 -13.82
C LEU A 51 -6.41 13.05 -13.80
N THR A 52 -6.83 13.45 -14.99
CA THR A 52 -7.88 14.45 -15.17
C THR A 52 -9.28 13.84 -15.29
N THR A 53 -9.39 12.53 -15.16
CA THR A 53 -10.64 11.77 -15.16
C THR A 53 -10.72 10.93 -13.90
N SER A 54 -11.91 10.49 -13.51
CA SER A 54 -12.05 9.60 -12.37
C SER A 54 -11.42 8.23 -12.64
N VAL A 55 -10.99 7.55 -11.58
CA VAL A 55 -10.37 6.24 -11.65
C VAL A 55 -10.92 5.35 -10.53
N ASN A 56 -10.99 4.06 -10.77
CA ASN A 56 -11.34 3.08 -9.74
C ASN A 56 -10.07 2.41 -9.24
N VAL A 57 -9.99 2.17 -7.94
CA VAL A 57 -8.86 1.47 -7.33
C VAL A 57 -9.32 0.27 -6.53
N THR A 58 -8.48 -0.74 -6.49
CA THR A 58 -8.67 -1.95 -5.69
C THR A 58 -7.41 -2.15 -4.86
N VAL A 59 -7.61 -2.38 -3.56
CA VAL A 59 -6.51 -2.60 -2.61
C VAL A 59 -6.72 -3.93 -1.92
N VAL A 60 -5.70 -4.77 -1.91
CA VAL A 60 -5.73 -6.09 -1.28
C VAL A 60 -4.59 -6.26 -0.30
N ILE A 61 -4.81 -7.12 0.69
CA ILE A 61 -3.79 -7.55 1.67
C ILE A 61 -3.70 -9.07 1.65
N GLY A 62 -2.50 -9.59 1.80
CA GLY A 62 -2.23 -11.01 1.85
C GLY A 62 -0.83 -11.34 1.37
N ALA A 63 -0.47 -12.62 1.33
CA ALA A 63 0.80 -13.03 0.75
C ALA A 63 0.74 -12.89 -0.77
N HIS A 64 1.69 -12.14 -1.36
CA HIS A 64 1.59 -11.78 -2.79
C HIS A 64 1.81 -12.96 -3.74
N ASP A 65 2.42 -14.03 -3.27
CA ASP A 65 2.67 -15.22 -4.07
C ASP A 65 1.51 -16.22 -4.01
N THR A 66 0.39 -15.86 -3.40
CA THR A 66 -0.83 -16.67 -3.35
C THR A 66 -1.96 -15.94 -4.06
N SER A 67 -3.06 -16.66 -4.29
CA SER A 67 -4.27 -16.07 -4.88
C SER A 67 -5.32 -15.68 -3.83
N ASN A 68 -5.02 -15.92 -2.54
CA ASN A 68 -5.97 -15.66 -1.46
C ASN A 68 -5.69 -14.32 -0.81
N HIS A 69 -6.28 -13.26 -1.38
CA HIS A 69 -6.12 -11.90 -0.89
C HIS A 69 -7.45 -11.40 -0.32
N THR A 70 -7.34 -10.60 0.74
CA THR A 70 -8.48 -9.91 1.32
C THR A 70 -8.53 -8.50 0.77
N HIS A 71 -9.69 -8.07 0.30
CA HIS A 71 -9.87 -6.72 -0.22
C HIS A 71 -10.02 -5.73 0.94
N LEU A 72 -9.23 -4.69 0.93
CA LEU A 72 -9.43 -3.51 1.78
C LEU A 72 -10.35 -2.52 1.08
N ALA A 73 -10.27 -2.45 -0.24
CA ALA A 73 -11.18 -1.67 -1.09
C ALA A 73 -11.28 -2.36 -2.43
N LYS A 74 -12.46 -2.34 -3.05
CA LYS A 74 -12.67 -2.95 -4.36
C LYS A 74 -13.40 -1.96 -5.25
N ASN A 75 -12.75 -1.58 -6.37
CA ASN A 75 -13.32 -0.66 -7.36
C ASN A 75 -13.87 0.62 -6.75
N VAL A 76 -13.17 1.19 -5.79
CA VAL A 76 -13.55 2.46 -5.18
C VAL A 76 -13.20 3.58 -6.15
N THR A 77 -14.17 4.44 -6.44
CA THR A 77 -13.99 5.55 -7.38
C THR A 77 -13.32 6.72 -6.69
N ILE A 78 -12.22 7.22 -7.29
CA ILE A 78 -11.56 8.45 -6.87
C ILE A 78 -11.79 9.49 -7.97
N PRO A 79 -12.46 10.62 -7.67
CA PRO A 79 -12.62 11.68 -8.63
C PRO A 79 -11.27 12.26 -9.11
N ALA A 80 -11.27 12.89 -10.26
CA ALA A 80 -10.06 13.50 -10.82
C ALA A 80 -9.41 14.46 -9.81
N GLY A 81 -8.10 14.27 -9.59
CA GLY A 81 -7.32 15.14 -8.70
C GLY A 81 -7.62 14.98 -7.21
N ASP A 82 -8.47 14.04 -6.83
CA ASP A 82 -8.82 13.78 -5.43
C ASP A 82 -8.01 12.62 -4.85
N SER A 83 -8.15 12.40 -3.56
CA SER A 83 -7.48 11.31 -2.86
C SER A 83 -8.42 10.67 -1.86
N ILE A 84 -8.14 9.40 -1.51
CA ILE A 84 -8.87 8.68 -0.48
C ILE A 84 -7.88 8.08 0.53
N GLU A 85 -8.34 7.95 1.78
CA GLU A 85 -7.64 7.25 2.83
C GLU A 85 -8.29 5.87 3.00
N ILE A 86 -7.52 4.81 2.77
CA ILE A 86 -8.02 3.43 2.85
C ILE A 86 -8.03 2.94 4.29
N VAL A 87 -7.03 3.32 5.09
CA VAL A 87 -6.90 2.85 6.46
C VAL A 87 -7.61 3.83 7.39
N GLN A 88 -8.67 3.35 8.04
CA GLN A 88 -9.39 4.11 9.07
C GLN A 88 -9.08 3.47 10.42
N GLY A 89 -8.03 3.93 11.05
CA GLY A 89 -7.49 3.35 12.25
C GLY A 89 -6.12 2.76 12.01
N LYS A 90 -5.96 1.47 12.27
CA LYS A 90 -4.68 0.79 12.09
C LYS A 90 -4.90 -0.57 11.44
N ILE A 91 -3.96 -0.95 10.59
CA ILE A 91 -3.90 -2.32 10.05
C ILE A 91 -2.51 -2.86 10.32
N VAL A 92 -2.45 -4.06 10.91
CA VAL A 92 -1.18 -4.73 11.17
C VAL A 92 -0.84 -5.59 9.96
N LEU A 93 0.35 -5.39 9.41
CA LEU A 93 0.93 -6.27 8.40
C LEU A 93 1.91 -7.20 9.08
N GLU A 94 1.56 -8.46 9.15
CA GLU A 94 2.45 -9.48 9.70
C GLU A 94 3.54 -9.82 8.68
N SER A 95 4.60 -10.44 9.15
CA SER A 95 5.68 -10.90 8.27
C SER A 95 5.11 -11.79 7.15
N GLY A 96 5.48 -11.50 5.91
CA GLY A 96 5.01 -12.22 4.73
C GLY A 96 3.72 -11.70 4.13
N GLU A 97 3.06 -10.74 4.77
CA GLU A 97 1.88 -10.09 4.20
C GLU A 97 2.28 -8.85 3.41
N ASP A 98 1.57 -8.61 2.32
CA ASP A 98 1.84 -7.53 1.37
C ASP A 98 0.58 -6.75 1.08
N ILE A 99 0.76 -5.50 0.63
CA ILE A 99 -0.33 -4.64 0.17
C ILE A 99 -0.19 -4.48 -1.34
N GLY A 100 -1.24 -4.83 -2.06
CA GLY A 100 -1.31 -4.65 -3.52
C GLY A 100 -2.34 -3.61 -3.92
N VAL A 101 -2.00 -2.79 -4.90
CA VAL A 101 -2.89 -1.73 -5.43
C VAL A 101 -2.99 -1.88 -6.93
N THR A 102 -4.22 -1.77 -7.44
CA THR A 102 -4.52 -1.79 -8.88
C THR A 102 -5.45 -0.63 -9.21
N ALA A 103 -5.20 0.02 -10.33
CA ALA A 103 -6.07 1.08 -10.84
C ALA A 103 -6.75 0.65 -12.13
N SER A 104 -7.82 1.35 -12.51
CA SER A 104 -8.57 1.04 -13.73
C SER A 104 -7.99 1.71 -14.98
N ALA A 105 -6.95 2.52 -14.84
CA ALA A 105 -6.28 3.21 -15.93
C ALA A 105 -4.77 3.19 -15.74
N ALA A 106 -4.02 3.39 -16.82
CA ALA A 106 -2.56 3.38 -16.79
C ALA A 106 -2.03 4.64 -16.09
N SER A 107 -0.97 4.48 -15.31
CA SER A 107 -0.28 5.58 -14.62
C SER A 107 -1.23 6.51 -13.88
N ALA A 108 -2.16 5.93 -13.11
CA ALA A 108 -3.34 6.64 -12.65
C ALA A 108 -3.24 7.17 -11.23
N VAL A 109 -2.54 6.49 -10.32
CA VAL A 109 -2.57 6.84 -8.91
C VAL A 109 -1.17 6.80 -8.30
N ASP A 110 -0.97 7.69 -7.32
CA ASP A 110 0.17 7.65 -6.42
C ASP A 110 -0.29 7.18 -5.04
N VAL A 111 0.57 6.49 -4.33
CA VAL A 111 0.28 5.93 -3.01
C VAL A 111 1.30 6.45 -2.01
N CYS A 112 0.81 6.89 -0.86
CA CYS A 112 1.65 7.21 0.30
C CYS A 112 1.15 6.42 1.50
N MET A 113 2.02 5.58 2.04
CA MET A 113 1.72 4.76 3.21
C MET A 113 2.49 5.28 4.41
N SER A 114 1.77 5.54 5.51
CA SER A 114 2.39 5.89 6.79
C SER A 114 2.43 4.66 7.67
N ILE A 115 3.61 4.31 8.14
CA ILE A 115 3.81 3.04 8.87
C ILE A 115 4.63 3.24 10.13
N LEU A 116 4.43 2.32 11.07
CA LEU A 116 5.33 2.06 12.18
C LEU A 116 5.99 0.72 11.91
N LYS A 117 7.27 0.75 11.59
CA LYS A 117 8.03 -0.43 11.19
C LYS A 117 8.68 -1.09 12.40
N ASP A 118 8.82 -2.42 12.34
CA ASP A 118 9.43 -3.23 13.41
C ASP A 118 8.68 -3.06 14.76
N ALA A 119 7.38 -3.02 14.66
CA ALA A 119 6.53 -2.91 15.84
C ALA A 119 6.37 -4.26 16.57
#